data_12b951c8031f394f3c34b0c444a97ff4
#
_entry.id   12b951c8031f394f3c34b0c444a97ff4
#
_cell.length_a   1.000
_cell.length_b   1.000
_cell.length_c   1.000
_cell.angle_alpha   90.00
_cell.angle_beta   90.00
_cell.angle_gamma   90.00
#
_symmetry.space_group_name_H-M   'P 1'
#
loop_
_entity.id
_entity.type
_entity.pdbx_description
1 polymer ?
#
loop_
_entity_poly.entity_id
_entity_poly.type
_entity_poly.pdbx_seq_one_letter_code
_entity_poly.pdbx_strand_id
1 'polypeptide(L)'
;MSIHSKPLVLAILDGWGYRAQVEANAIALARKPTYDRLLAEFPNTLLRASDHFVGLPDGQMGNSEVGHLNIGAGRIVHMDITRIDALVESGEFTSNPVIAEAMTRAGEGNRQLHLLGLLSDGGVHSHQRHLYALLRAAAERRLKNVFVHVFLDGRDTAPTGGAAYIAALQQKFTEYGVGQIASVSGRYYAMDRDRRWERELKTFDAMVKGQAEGGSYADPIARVNECYNNGITDEFVIPFVVIGSDGHPVGLVRDEDVCINFNYRADRARQITRVLARNSGLTKLNGLDLPGAEDLDTAIPRSDVPKGLHYVCMTQYDKQFTLPMVILPESMENLLANMLAQANLRNIRIAETEKYAHVTYFFNGGIETPFPGEERFLVPSQKVATYDLAPEMSAASIADAVIKAVEDTAFDLVVVNFANADMVGHSGRLEPTIRACETVDFQLGRIYQTLRQRGGAMLITADHGNAEMMVDPVTGGPHTAHTTNPVPFLLVSEDANKYSLRPDGSLRDLSPTILSMLDLDQPKQMTGGDLRVIKA
;
A
#
# COMPACT_ATOMS: atom_id res chain seq x y z
N MET A 1 -36.28 13.80 3.86
CA MET A 1 -36.66 12.99 5.04
C MET A 1 -35.87 11.70 4.88
N SER A 2 -35.04 11.34 5.85
CA SER A 2 -34.28 10.07 5.84
C SER A 2 -35.27 8.91 5.74
N ILE A 3 -35.08 8.02 4.79
CA ILE A 3 -35.94 6.86 4.58
C ILE A 3 -35.74 5.82 5.69
N HIS A 4 -34.61 5.91 6.41
CA HIS A 4 -34.25 4.97 7.46
C HIS A 4 -34.33 5.63 8.85
N SER A 5 -35.30 5.18 9.66
CA SER A 5 -35.45 5.64 11.04
C SER A 5 -34.49 4.98 12.05
N LYS A 6 -33.61 4.06 11.58
CA LYS A 6 -32.78 3.20 12.42
C LYS A 6 -31.29 3.35 12.05
N PRO A 7 -30.43 3.81 12.98
CA PRO A 7 -28.99 3.98 12.68
C PRO A 7 -28.29 2.62 12.47
N LEU A 8 -27.39 2.57 11.49
CA LEU A 8 -26.47 1.45 11.26
C LEU A 8 -25.08 1.82 11.74
N VAL A 9 -24.46 0.98 12.57
CA VAL A 9 -23.08 1.15 13.02
C VAL A 9 -22.20 0.08 12.39
N LEU A 10 -21.11 0.47 11.76
CA LEU A 10 -19.99 -0.42 11.40
C LEU A 10 -18.88 -0.22 12.44
N ALA A 11 -18.69 -1.18 13.32
CA ALA A 11 -17.62 -1.21 14.32
C ALA A 11 -16.47 -2.06 13.82
N ILE A 12 -15.32 -1.41 13.56
CA ILE A 12 -14.09 -2.05 13.14
C ILE A 12 -13.18 -2.16 14.36
N LEU A 13 -12.91 -3.39 14.80
CA LEU A 13 -12.01 -3.71 15.90
C LEU A 13 -10.63 -3.96 15.30
N ASP A 14 -9.84 -2.91 15.17
CA ASP A 14 -8.54 -2.95 14.49
C ASP A 14 -7.61 -4.01 15.10
N GLY A 15 -7.06 -4.89 14.27
CA GLY A 15 -6.16 -5.96 14.72
C GLY A 15 -6.83 -7.12 15.45
N TRP A 16 -8.18 -7.25 15.39
CA TRP A 16 -8.94 -8.30 16.10
C TRP A 16 -9.12 -9.53 15.20
N GLY A 17 -8.06 -10.36 15.07
CA GLY A 17 -8.11 -11.59 14.31
C GLY A 17 -8.79 -12.76 15.05
N TYR A 18 -9.00 -13.85 14.34
CA TYR A 18 -9.51 -15.10 14.90
C TYR A 18 -8.48 -16.22 14.81
N ARG A 19 -8.20 -16.85 15.95
CA ARG A 19 -7.38 -18.04 16.07
C ARG A 19 -7.98 -18.97 17.11
N ALA A 20 -8.09 -20.27 16.78
CA ALA A 20 -8.69 -21.27 17.70
C ALA A 20 -7.81 -21.55 18.95
N GLN A 21 -6.49 -21.39 18.83
CA GLN A 21 -5.56 -21.58 19.94
C GLN A 21 -5.69 -20.45 20.95
N VAL A 22 -5.79 -20.81 22.23
CA VAL A 22 -5.93 -19.86 23.35
C VAL A 22 -4.57 -19.36 23.85
N GLU A 23 -3.54 -20.20 23.73
CA GLU A 23 -2.19 -19.86 24.20
C GLU A 23 -1.65 -18.64 23.44
N ALA A 24 -1.16 -17.65 24.18
CA ALA A 24 -0.67 -16.39 23.67
C ALA A 24 -1.66 -15.63 22.73
N ASN A 25 -2.97 -15.85 22.94
CA ASN A 25 -4.05 -15.18 22.22
C ASN A 25 -4.73 -14.18 23.16
N ALA A 26 -4.39 -12.89 23.03
CA ALA A 26 -4.90 -11.87 23.93
C ALA A 26 -6.43 -11.73 23.86
N ILE A 27 -7.03 -11.93 22.68
CA ILE A 27 -8.48 -11.88 22.48
C ILE A 27 -9.17 -13.05 23.19
N ALA A 28 -8.62 -14.27 23.06
CA ALA A 28 -9.20 -15.46 23.70
C ALA A 28 -9.08 -15.41 25.22
N LEU A 29 -8.00 -14.81 25.76
CA LEU A 29 -7.72 -14.70 27.19
C LEU A 29 -8.47 -13.53 27.86
N ALA A 30 -8.89 -12.53 27.10
CA ALA A 30 -9.60 -11.36 27.60
C ALA A 30 -11.00 -11.69 28.14
N ARG A 31 -11.39 -11.01 29.21
CA ARG A 31 -12.77 -11.04 29.73
C ARG A 31 -13.63 -10.13 28.86
N LYS A 32 -14.35 -10.70 27.92
CA LYS A 32 -15.15 -9.98 26.92
C LYS A 32 -16.62 -10.41 26.91
N PRO A 33 -17.36 -10.22 28.02
CA PRO A 33 -18.71 -10.75 28.18
C PRO A 33 -19.72 -10.17 27.17
N THR A 34 -19.49 -8.96 26.67
CA THR A 34 -20.36 -8.37 25.62
C THR A 34 -20.16 -9.09 24.31
N TYR A 35 -18.92 -9.18 23.86
CA TYR A 35 -18.57 -9.83 22.59
C TYR A 35 -18.97 -11.29 22.57
N ASP A 36 -18.67 -12.03 23.65
CA ASP A 36 -19.02 -13.45 23.77
C ASP A 36 -20.53 -13.68 23.73
N ARG A 37 -21.30 -12.81 24.38
CA ARG A 37 -22.77 -12.84 24.30
C ARG A 37 -23.27 -12.54 22.89
N LEU A 38 -22.77 -11.48 22.26
CA LEU A 38 -23.19 -11.12 20.89
C LEU A 38 -22.84 -12.24 19.89
N LEU A 39 -21.68 -12.87 20.05
CA LEU A 39 -21.25 -14.02 19.24
C LEU A 39 -22.19 -15.22 19.40
N ALA A 40 -22.71 -15.45 20.61
CA ALA A 40 -23.63 -16.55 20.90
C ALA A 40 -25.07 -16.27 20.44
N GLU A 41 -25.53 -15.03 20.51
CA GLU A 41 -26.92 -14.65 20.23
C GLU A 41 -27.19 -14.30 18.76
N PHE A 42 -26.17 -13.84 18.01
CA PHE A 42 -26.35 -13.29 16.67
C PHE A 42 -25.61 -14.07 15.59
N PRO A 43 -26.08 -14.02 14.33
CA PRO A 43 -25.38 -14.62 13.20
C PRO A 43 -23.96 -14.06 13.08
N ASN A 44 -23.00 -14.96 12.90
CA ASN A 44 -21.60 -14.60 12.75
C ASN A 44 -20.89 -15.53 11.75
N THR A 45 -19.79 -15.06 11.21
CA THR A 45 -18.91 -15.79 10.30
C THR A 45 -17.50 -15.22 10.37
N LEU A 46 -16.57 -15.80 9.63
CA LEU A 46 -15.21 -15.32 9.47
C LEU A 46 -15.01 -14.75 8.07
N LEU A 47 -14.28 -13.65 7.98
CA LEU A 47 -13.91 -13.00 6.72
C LEU A 47 -12.40 -13.14 6.46
N ARG A 48 -12.06 -13.30 5.19
CA ARG A 48 -10.67 -13.23 4.73
C ARG A 48 -10.21 -11.77 4.74
N ALA A 49 -9.06 -11.50 5.38
CA ALA A 49 -8.51 -10.16 5.58
C ALA A 49 -7.02 -10.05 5.19
N SER A 50 -6.50 -11.04 4.46
CA SER A 50 -5.11 -11.14 4.00
C SER A 50 -5.05 -11.66 2.56
N ASP A 51 -3.85 -11.80 2.03
CA ASP A 51 -3.58 -12.44 0.74
C ASP A 51 -4.32 -11.79 -0.44
N HIS A 52 -4.49 -12.54 -1.52
CA HIS A 52 -5.24 -12.09 -2.71
C HIS A 52 -6.70 -11.70 -2.41
N PHE A 53 -7.28 -12.13 -1.27
CA PHE A 53 -8.63 -11.74 -0.86
C PHE A 53 -8.78 -10.24 -0.54
N VAL A 54 -7.67 -9.55 -0.32
CA VAL A 54 -7.60 -8.11 -0.12
C VAL A 54 -6.64 -7.40 -1.09
N GLY A 55 -6.23 -8.09 -2.17
CA GLY A 55 -5.39 -7.53 -3.23
C GLY A 55 -3.90 -7.55 -2.96
N LEU A 56 -3.45 -8.34 -1.97
CA LEU A 56 -2.05 -8.57 -1.63
C LEU A 56 -1.54 -9.88 -2.26
N PRO A 57 -0.21 -10.07 -2.38
CA PRO A 57 0.36 -11.37 -2.72
C PRO A 57 -0.03 -12.46 -1.70
N ASP A 58 -0.08 -13.72 -2.14
CA ASP A 58 -0.35 -14.85 -1.26
C ASP A 58 0.74 -14.99 -0.17
N GLY A 59 0.31 -15.32 1.05
CA GLY A 59 1.16 -15.37 2.23
C GLY A 59 1.42 -14.00 2.88
N GLN A 60 0.94 -12.91 2.31
CA GLN A 60 1.11 -11.59 2.88
C GLN A 60 -0.04 -11.23 3.83
N MET A 61 0.32 -10.82 5.04
CA MET A 61 -0.63 -10.36 6.07
C MET A 61 -1.34 -9.09 5.63
N GLY A 62 -2.62 -8.93 6.01
CA GLY A 62 -3.37 -7.70 5.86
C GLY A 62 -2.80 -6.56 6.69
N ASN A 63 -3.30 -5.36 6.45
CA ASN A 63 -2.99 -4.15 7.22
C ASN A 63 -4.16 -3.18 7.18
N SER A 64 -4.12 -2.17 8.04
CA SER A 64 -5.26 -1.24 8.18
C SER A 64 -5.54 -0.43 6.91
N GLU A 65 -4.50 -0.06 6.13
CA GLU A 65 -4.68 0.67 4.86
C GLU A 65 -5.49 -0.17 3.87
N VAL A 66 -5.02 -1.39 3.60
CA VAL A 66 -5.63 -2.32 2.66
C VAL A 66 -7.00 -2.79 3.16
N GLY A 67 -7.15 -3.10 4.44
CA GLY A 67 -8.41 -3.54 5.03
C GLY A 67 -9.51 -2.50 4.87
N HIS A 68 -9.26 -1.27 5.31
CA HIS A 68 -10.24 -0.18 5.20
C HIS A 68 -10.55 0.20 3.75
N LEU A 69 -9.53 0.14 2.86
CA LEU A 69 -9.71 0.38 1.43
C LEU A 69 -10.68 -0.64 0.80
N ASN A 70 -10.50 -1.93 1.07
CA ASN A 70 -11.37 -2.98 0.55
C ASN A 70 -12.79 -2.89 1.13
N ILE A 71 -12.92 -2.56 2.43
CA ILE A 71 -14.23 -2.32 3.05
C ILE A 71 -14.96 -1.18 2.33
N GLY A 72 -14.33 -0.02 2.18
CA GLY A 72 -14.94 1.15 1.55
C GLY A 72 -15.20 0.99 0.05
N ALA A 73 -14.35 0.23 -0.64
CA ALA A 73 -14.48 0.01 -2.07
C ALA A 73 -15.52 -1.06 -2.47
N GLY A 74 -15.87 -1.97 -1.56
CA GLY A 74 -16.79 -3.07 -1.87
C GLY A 74 -16.27 -4.02 -2.95
N ARG A 75 -14.95 -3.99 -3.20
CA ARG A 75 -14.22 -4.84 -4.15
C ARG A 75 -12.80 -5.08 -3.70
N ILE A 76 -12.15 -6.10 -4.25
CA ILE A 76 -10.71 -6.25 -4.06
C ILE A 76 -10.01 -5.11 -4.80
N VAL A 77 -9.24 -4.32 -4.07
CA VAL A 77 -8.35 -3.30 -4.62
C VAL A 77 -6.94 -3.88 -4.65
N HIS A 78 -6.50 -4.24 -5.84
CA HIS A 78 -5.19 -4.84 -6.01
C HIS A 78 -4.09 -3.80 -5.85
N MET A 79 -3.10 -4.12 -5.02
CA MET A 79 -1.87 -3.33 -4.93
C MET A 79 -1.12 -3.35 -6.26
N ASP A 80 -0.37 -2.29 -6.57
CA ASP A 80 0.36 -2.20 -7.84
C ASP A 80 1.29 -3.40 -8.06
N ILE A 81 1.95 -3.89 -7.01
CA ILE A 81 2.78 -5.11 -7.11
C ILE A 81 1.96 -6.30 -7.61
N THR A 82 0.80 -6.56 -7.03
CA THR A 82 -0.08 -7.69 -7.39
C THR A 82 -0.59 -7.56 -8.82
N ARG A 83 -0.91 -6.34 -9.26
CA ARG A 83 -1.35 -6.05 -10.63
C ARG A 83 -0.26 -6.30 -11.65
N ILE A 84 0.99 -5.89 -11.34
CA ILE A 84 2.14 -6.13 -12.21
C ILE A 84 2.45 -7.62 -12.24
N ASP A 85 2.42 -8.31 -11.10
CA ASP A 85 2.65 -9.75 -11.02
C ASP A 85 1.66 -10.52 -11.88
N ALA A 86 0.38 -10.22 -11.79
CA ALA A 86 -0.66 -10.85 -12.61
C ALA A 86 -0.39 -10.67 -14.12
N LEU A 87 0.06 -9.49 -14.55
CA LEU A 87 0.46 -9.25 -15.95
C LEU A 87 1.71 -10.04 -16.34
N VAL A 88 2.68 -10.18 -15.45
CA VAL A 88 3.91 -10.96 -15.69
C VAL A 88 3.58 -12.44 -15.80
N GLU A 89 2.75 -12.97 -14.91
CA GLU A 89 2.33 -14.38 -14.87
C GLU A 89 1.46 -14.76 -16.06
N SER A 90 0.52 -13.89 -16.46
CA SER A 90 -0.31 -14.11 -17.67
C SER A 90 0.47 -13.95 -18.98
N GLY A 91 1.67 -13.37 -18.94
CA GLY A 91 2.45 -13.03 -20.13
C GLY A 91 2.01 -11.72 -20.80
N GLU A 92 0.98 -11.06 -20.30
CA GLU A 92 0.48 -9.80 -20.86
C GLU A 92 1.42 -8.61 -20.60
N PHE A 93 2.33 -8.73 -19.64
CA PHE A 93 3.29 -7.67 -19.32
C PHE A 93 4.17 -7.31 -20.53
N THR A 94 4.70 -8.30 -21.24
CA THR A 94 5.58 -8.07 -22.40
C THR A 94 4.83 -7.54 -23.63
N SER A 95 3.53 -7.74 -23.68
CA SER A 95 2.63 -7.21 -24.73
C SER A 95 1.90 -5.93 -24.35
N ASN A 96 2.09 -5.42 -23.12
CA ASN A 96 1.51 -4.14 -22.70
C ASN A 96 1.85 -3.04 -23.72
N PRO A 97 0.87 -2.26 -24.22
CA PRO A 97 1.08 -1.29 -25.30
C PRO A 97 2.18 -0.28 -25.00
N VAL A 98 2.30 0.18 -23.74
CA VAL A 98 3.31 1.17 -23.35
C VAL A 98 4.71 0.56 -23.35
N ILE A 99 4.85 -0.69 -22.85
CA ILE A 99 6.12 -1.42 -22.91
C ILE A 99 6.47 -1.74 -24.38
N ALA A 100 5.50 -2.19 -25.16
CA ALA A 100 5.70 -2.51 -26.57
C ALA A 100 6.17 -1.28 -27.39
N GLU A 101 5.57 -0.12 -27.15
CA GLU A 101 6.00 1.14 -27.77
C GLU A 101 7.42 1.53 -27.33
N ALA A 102 7.71 1.49 -26.03
CA ALA A 102 9.04 1.79 -25.51
C ALA A 102 10.12 0.91 -26.14
N MET A 103 9.87 -0.41 -26.18
CA MET A 103 10.81 -1.37 -26.81
C MET A 103 10.96 -1.13 -28.31
N THR A 104 9.90 -0.77 -29.03
CA THR A 104 9.96 -0.44 -30.47
C THR A 104 10.84 0.78 -30.70
N ARG A 105 10.61 1.86 -29.92
CA ARG A 105 11.41 3.08 -30.00
C ARG A 105 12.89 2.83 -29.68
N ALA A 106 13.18 2.00 -28.67
CA ALA A 106 14.56 1.63 -28.33
C ALA A 106 15.27 0.83 -29.45
N GLY A 107 14.52 0.15 -30.32
CA GLY A 107 15.04 -0.57 -31.47
C GLY A 107 15.32 0.31 -32.70
N GLU A 108 14.90 1.58 -32.68
CA GLU A 108 15.06 2.50 -33.82
C GLU A 108 16.37 3.27 -33.74
N GLY A 109 17.12 3.29 -34.84
CA GLY A 109 18.38 4.03 -34.94
C GLY A 109 19.45 3.55 -33.95
N ASN A 110 20.08 4.49 -33.25
CA ASN A 110 21.12 4.22 -32.23
C ASN A 110 20.63 4.42 -30.80
N ARG A 111 19.31 4.42 -30.59
CA ARG A 111 18.73 4.60 -29.25
C ARG A 111 19.07 3.44 -28.32
N GLN A 112 19.11 3.77 -27.06
CA GLN A 112 19.39 2.83 -25.98
C GLN A 112 18.15 2.68 -25.09
N LEU A 113 17.98 1.49 -24.50
CA LEU A 113 17.00 1.23 -23.46
C LEU A 113 17.68 1.28 -22.10
N HIS A 114 17.22 2.16 -21.25
CA HIS A 114 17.68 2.29 -19.88
C HIS A 114 16.59 1.83 -18.91
N LEU A 115 16.86 0.81 -18.12
CA LEU A 115 15.99 0.31 -17.05
C LEU A 115 16.55 0.81 -15.72
N LEU A 116 15.77 1.56 -14.94
CA LEU A 116 16.23 2.13 -13.68
C LEU A 116 15.27 1.84 -12.54
N GLY A 117 15.78 1.60 -11.35
CA GLY A 117 14.97 1.31 -10.17
C GLY A 117 15.66 0.49 -9.10
N LEU A 118 14.94 0.21 -8.03
CA LEU A 118 15.43 -0.51 -6.85
C LEU A 118 15.53 -2.00 -7.13
N LEU A 119 16.75 -2.53 -7.04
CA LEU A 119 17.04 -3.95 -7.31
C LEU A 119 17.01 -4.75 -6.01
N SER A 120 15.85 -5.31 -5.67
CA SER A 120 15.67 -6.23 -4.55
C SER A 120 14.40 -7.06 -4.71
N ASP A 121 14.16 -7.97 -3.79
CA ASP A 121 12.93 -8.74 -3.63
C ASP A 121 12.05 -8.24 -2.47
N GLY A 122 12.36 -7.08 -1.88
CA GLY A 122 11.64 -6.52 -0.73
C GLY A 122 10.19 -6.15 -1.01
N GLY A 123 9.82 -5.90 -2.27
CA GLY A 123 8.42 -5.73 -2.68
C GLY A 123 7.72 -4.46 -2.17
N VAL A 124 8.48 -3.47 -1.66
CA VAL A 124 7.92 -2.21 -1.13
C VAL A 124 7.86 -1.13 -2.21
N HIS A 125 8.92 -0.92 -2.97
CA HIS A 125 9.01 0.09 -4.03
C HIS A 125 9.07 -0.52 -5.42
N SER A 126 9.64 -1.72 -5.53
CA SER A 126 9.86 -2.49 -6.74
C SER A 126 9.98 -3.97 -6.39
N HIS A 127 10.04 -4.81 -7.41
CA HIS A 127 10.48 -6.20 -7.24
C HIS A 127 11.34 -6.60 -8.43
N GLN A 128 12.50 -7.25 -8.19
CA GLN A 128 13.45 -7.63 -9.24
C GLN A 128 12.82 -8.49 -10.36
N ARG A 129 11.76 -9.27 -10.08
CA ARG A 129 11.03 -10.05 -11.10
C ARG A 129 10.43 -9.19 -12.21
N HIS A 130 10.03 -7.95 -11.90
CA HIS A 130 9.50 -7.02 -12.91
C HIS A 130 10.60 -6.52 -13.83
N LEU A 131 11.81 -6.24 -13.31
CA LEU A 131 12.97 -5.96 -14.12
C LEU A 131 13.32 -7.15 -15.05
N TYR A 132 13.27 -8.39 -14.53
CA TYR A 132 13.50 -9.57 -15.34
C TYR A 132 12.47 -9.72 -16.46
N ALA A 133 11.21 -9.37 -16.22
CA ALA A 133 10.18 -9.35 -17.25
C ALA A 133 10.46 -8.29 -18.33
N LEU A 134 10.97 -7.10 -17.96
CA LEU A 134 11.41 -6.08 -18.92
C LEU A 134 12.61 -6.54 -19.76
N LEU A 135 13.59 -7.19 -19.15
CA LEU A 135 14.74 -7.78 -19.86
C LEU A 135 14.29 -8.87 -20.85
N ARG A 136 13.37 -9.73 -20.43
CA ARG A 136 12.77 -10.73 -21.32
C ARG A 136 12.04 -10.07 -22.49
N ALA A 137 11.26 -9.01 -22.26
CA ALA A 137 10.60 -8.25 -23.32
C ALA A 137 11.59 -7.62 -24.30
N ALA A 138 12.74 -7.14 -23.83
CA ALA A 138 13.82 -6.61 -24.66
C ALA A 138 14.49 -7.72 -25.49
N ALA A 139 14.75 -8.89 -24.89
CA ALA A 139 15.33 -10.05 -25.58
C ALA A 139 14.40 -10.58 -26.68
N GLU A 140 13.11 -10.72 -26.42
CA GLU A 140 12.10 -11.14 -27.40
C GLU A 140 12.09 -10.22 -28.64
N ARG A 141 12.37 -8.92 -28.45
CA ARG A 141 12.48 -7.92 -29.52
C ARG A 141 13.89 -7.75 -30.07
N ARG A 142 14.85 -8.55 -29.60
CA ARG A 142 16.26 -8.56 -30.05
C ARG A 142 16.96 -7.21 -29.91
N LEU A 143 16.63 -6.45 -28.85
CA LEU A 143 17.31 -5.21 -28.55
C LEU A 143 18.79 -5.51 -28.18
N LYS A 144 19.70 -4.65 -28.63
CA LYS A 144 21.14 -4.82 -28.39
C LYS A 144 21.65 -3.92 -27.26
N ASN A 145 21.17 -2.69 -27.22
CA ASN A 145 21.64 -1.63 -26.33
C ASN A 145 20.68 -1.51 -25.14
N VAL A 146 20.80 -2.40 -24.15
CA VAL A 146 19.96 -2.44 -22.96
C VAL A 146 20.83 -2.27 -21.73
N PHE A 147 20.58 -1.25 -20.95
CA PHE A 147 21.37 -0.87 -19.78
C PHE A 147 20.53 -0.79 -18.53
N VAL A 148 21.07 -1.24 -17.41
CA VAL A 148 20.39 -1.19 -16.11
C VAL A 148 21.13 -0.25 -15.18
N HIS A 149 20.43 0.73 -14.65
CA HIS A 149 20.88 1.61 -13.57
C HIS A 149 20.31 1.08 -12.27
N VAL A 150 21.15 0.41 -11.50
CA VAL A 150 20.76 -0.30 -10.27
C VAL A 150 20.69 0.68 -9.10
N PHE A 151 19.55 0.68 -8.39
CA PHE A 151 19.46 1.28 -7.06
C PHE A 151 19.49 0.16 -6.02
N LEU A 152 20.40 0.25 -5.03
CA LEU A 152 20.54 -0.74 -3.97
C LEU A 152 19.64 -0.40 -2.79
N ASP A 153 19.08 -1.43 -2.14
CA ASP A 153 18.06 -1.31 -1.12
C ASP A 153 18.66 -1.14 0.30
N GLY A 154 18.91 -2.22 0.99
CA GLY A 154 19.47 -2.24 2.35
C GLY A 154 18.55 -1.67 3.44
N ARG A 155 17.28 -1.38 3.12
CA ARG A 155 16.28 -0.87 4.05
C ARG A 155 15.03 -1.74 4.11
N ASP A 156 14.50 -2.14 2.97
CA ASP A 156 13.36 -3.06 2.86
C ASP A 156 13.84 -4.51 2.78
N THR A 157 15.14 -4.71 2.63
CA THR A 157 15.86 -5.99 2.64
C THR A 157 17.11 -5.91 3.54
N ALA A 158 17.85 -7.02 3.64
CA ALA A 158 19.08 -7.07 4.43
C ALA A 158 20.06 -5.94 4.03
N PRO A 159 20.74 -5.30 5.00
CA PRO A 159 21.60 -4.13 4.72
C PRO A 159 22.75 -4.37 3.73
N THR A 160 23.13 -5.62 3.49
CA THR A 160 24.24 -6.03 2.62
C THR A 160 23.83 -7.11 1.61
N GLY A 161 22.59 -7.06 1.10
CA GLY A 161 22.04 -7.99 0.12
C GLY A 161 22.38 -7.68 -1.33
N GLY A 162 22.76 -6.45 -1.65
CA GLY A 162 22.87 -5.89 -3.00
C GLY A 162 23.82 -6.65 -3.92
N ALA A 163 24.97 -7.12 -3.41
CA ALA A 163 25.90 -7.91 -4.20
C ALA A 163 25.26 -9.20 -4.75
N ALA A 164 24.42 -9.87 -3.95
CA ALA A 164 23.70 -11.07 -4.37
C ALA A 164 22.63 -10.75 -5.42
N TYR A 165 21.91 -9.64 -5.27
CA TYR A 165 20.92 -9.18 -6.26
C TYR A 165 21.58 -8.80 -7.59
N ILE A 166 22.75 -8.15 -7.57
CA ILE A 166 23.56 -7.86 -8.77
C ILE A 166 24.00 -9.16 -9.44
N ALA A 167 24.48 -10.14 -8.68
CA ALA A 167 24.88 -11.44 -9.22
C ALA A 167 23.71 -12.16 -9.91
N ALA A 168 22.53 -12.17 -9.27
CA ALA A 168 21.32 -12.73 -9.86
C ALA A 168 20.90 -11.99 -11.15
N LEU A 169 21.02 -10.67 -11.19
CA LEU A 169 20.76 -9.87 -12.39
C LEU A 169 21.72 -10.23 -13.53
N GLN A 170 23.01 -10.37 -13.25
CA GLN A 170 24.01 -10.78 -14.27
C GLN A 170 23.74 -12.19 -14.82
N GLN A 171 23.23 -13.11 -14.00
CA GLN A 171 22.77 -14.41 -14.48
C GLN A 171 21.59 -14.25 -15.46
N LYS A 172 20.65 -13.33 -15.20
CA LYS A 172 19.54 -13.04 -16.12
C LYS A 172 20.00 -12.39 -17.42
N PHE A 173 21.04 -11.56 -17.43
CA PHE A 173 21.64 -11.08 -18.66
C PHE A 173 22.20 -12.22 -19.50
N THR A 174 22.86 -13.18 -18.86
CA THR A 174 23.38 -14.36 -19.55
C THR A 174 22.25 -15.25 -20.08
N GLU A 175 21.21 -15.48 -19.28
CA GLU A 175 20.05 -16.29 -19.66
C GLU A 175 19.29 -15.70 -20.86
N TYR A 176 19.08 -14.38 -20.87
CA TYR A 176 18.31 -13.71 -21.93
C TYR A 176 19.17 -13.21 -23.09
N GLY A 177 20.48 -13.21 -22.93
CA GLY A 177 21.41 -12.71 -23.95
C GLY A 177 21.37 -11.21 -24.18
N VAL A 178 20.88 -10.45 -23.18
CA VAL A 178 20.70 -8.99 -23.28
C VAL A 178 20.87 -8.32 -21.93
N GLY A 179 21.40 -7.10 -21.93
CA GLY A 179 21.53 -6.24 -20.75
C GLY A 179 22.96 -6.15 -20.22
N GLN A 180 23.26 -4.98 -19.64
CA GLN A 180 24.49 -4.68 -18.91
C GLN A 180 24.17 -3.69 -17.80
N ILE A 181 24.91 -3.72 -16.68
CA ILE A 181 24.81 -2.71 -15.64
C ILE A 181 25.61 -1.49 -16.06
N ALA A 182 25.00 -0.32 -16.07
CA ALA A 182 25.64 0.94 -16.44
C ALA A 182 26.08 1.77 -15.22
N SER A 183 25.26 1.80 -14.16
CA SER A 183 25.61 2.46 -12.91
C SER A 183 24.95 1.77 -11.71
N VAL A 184 25.52 1.99 -10.52
CA VAL A 184 24.99 1.50 -9.26
C VAL A 184 24.96 2.65 -8.26
N SER A 185 23.84 2.81 -7.54
CA SER A 185 23.64 3.86 -6.54
C SER A 185 22.89 3.30 -5.35
N GLY A 186 23.25 3.66 -4.12
CA GLY A 186 22.38 3.39 -2.97
C GLY A 186 21.11 4.23 -3.05
N ARG A 187 20.00 3.69 -2.52
CA ARG A 187 18.70 4.36 -2.54
C ARG A 187 18.67 5.71 -1.84
N TYR A 188 19.58 5.95 -0.91
CA TYR A 188 19.76 7.24 -0.24
C TYR A 188 20.02 8.38 -1.24
N TYR A 189 20.68 8.08 -2.36
CA TYR A 189 21.01 9.04 -3.42
C TYR A 189 19.97 9.02 -4.56
N ALA A 190 19.55 7.83 -4.99
CA ALA A 190 18.71 7.67 -6.17
C ALA A 190 17.20 7.77 -5.91
N MET A 191 16.79 7.76 -4.63
CA MET A 191 15.39 7.66 -4.23
C MET A 191 15.08 8.63 -3.09
N ASP A 192 15.59 9.86 -3.16
CA ASP A 192 15.22 10.92 -2.23
C ASP A 192 13.76 11.34 -2.44
N ARG A 193 13.09 11.80 -1.37
CA ARG A 193 11.73 12.32 -1.42
C ARG A 193 11.58 13.71 -0.76
N ASP A 194 12.68 14.24 -0.22
CA ASP A 194 12.69 15.45 0.58
C ASP A 194 13.28 16.66 -0.17
N ARG A 195 13.41 16.55 -1.52
CA ARG A 195 13.98 17.58 -2.42
C ARG A 195 15.44 17.92 -2.09
N ARG A 196 16.20 16.94 -1.66
CA ARG A 196 17.65 17.05 -1.47
C ARG A 196 18.36 16.78 -2.80
N TRP A 197 18.25 17.75 -3.69
CA TRP A 197 18.72 17.63 -5.07
C TRP A 197 20.20 17.29 -5.19
N GLU A 198 21.01 17.66 -4.19
CA GLU A 198 22.42 17.28 -4.10
C GLU A 198 22.67 15.77 -4.05
N ARG A 199 21.68 14.99 -3.59
CA ARG A 199 21.74 13.52 -3.60
C ARG A 199 21.42 12.98 -4.99
N GLU A 200 20.32 13.44 -5.56
CA GLU A 200 19.88 13.05 -6.91
C GLU A 200 20.90 13.45 -7.97
N LEU A 201 21.60 14.60 -7.79
CA LEU A 201 22.68 15.05 -8.68
C LEU A 201 23.78 13.99 -8.82
N LYS A 202 24.20 13.34 -7.73
CA LYS A 202 25.23 12.29 -7.77
C LYS A 202 24.82 11.10 -8.62
N THR A 203 23.54 10.68 -8.51
CA THR A 203 23.00 9.61 -9.33
C THR A 203 22.85 10.04 -10.79
N PHE A 204 22.37 11.27 -11.02
CA PHE A 204 22.26 11.86 -12.36
C PHE A 204 23.62 11.94 -13.05
N ASP A 205 24.66 12.46 -12.39
CA ASP A 205 26.01 12.58 -12.96
C ASP A 205 26.58 11.20 -13.36
N ALA A 206 26.33 10.17 -12.53
CA ALA A 206 26.72 8.80 -12.88
C ALA A 206 25.97 8.27 -14.11
N MET A 207 24.66 8.53 -14.24
CA MET A 207 23.82 8.01 -15.31
C MET A 207 24.00 8.76 -16.63
N VAL A 208 24.17 10.08 -16.58
CA VAL A 208 24.14 10.96 -17.76
C VAL A 208 25.54 11.40 -18.17
N LYS A 209 26.37 11.84 -17.21
CA LYS A 209 27.70 12.38 -17.49
C LYS A 209 28.82 11.33 -17.45
N GLY A 210 28.55 10.15 -16.88
CA GLY A 210 29.57 9.15 -16.63
C GLY A 210 30.59 9.58 -15.57
N GLN A 211 30.20 10.54 -14.73
CA GLN A 211 31.02 11.08 -13.66
C GLN A 211 30.38 10.72 -12.32
N ALA A 212 31.12 10.02 -11.49
CA ALA A 212 30.58 9.55 -10.23
C ALA A 212 31.58 9.78 -9.08
N GLU A 213 31.08 10.30 -7.97
CA GLU A 213 31.86 10.46 -6.74
C GLU A 213 32.38 9.12 -6.22
N GLY A 214 31.61 8.04 -6.39
CA GLY A 214 31.99 6.68 -6.03
C GLY A 214 33.03 6.04 -6.97
N GLY A 215 33.41 6.72 -8.06
CA GLY A 215 34.41 6.25 -9.04
C GLY A 215 33.82 5.42 -10.19
N SER A 216 34.72 4.76 -10.92
CA SER A 216 34.39 3.92 -12.10
C SER A 216 35.01 2.54 -11.97
N TYR A 217 34.23 1.48 -12.17
CA TYR A 217 34.65 0.10 -11.91
C TYR A 217 34.15 -0.84 -13.01
N ALA A 218 34.97 -1.83 -13.36
CA ALA A 218 34.56 -2.86 -14.31
C ALA A 218 33.69 -3.95 -13.66
N ASP A 219 33.87 -4.22 -12.37
CA ASP A 219 33.15 -5.23 -11.62
C ASP A 219 32.29 -4.58 -10.52
N PRO A 220 30.96 -4.46 -10.72
CA PRO A 220 30.08 -3.87 -9.74
C PRO A 220 29.94 -4.69 -8.46
N ILE A 221 30.08 -6.04 -8.52
CA ILE A 221 29.99 -6.90 -7.34
C ILE A 221 31.21 -6.69 -6.45
N ALA A 222 32.42 -6.68 -7.04
CA ALA A 222 33.65 -6.43 -6.30
C ALA A 222 33.60 -5.07 -5.60
N ARG A 223 33.07 -4.03 -6.28
CA ARG A 223 32.95 -2.69 -5.70
C ARG A 223 31.95 -2.63 -4.54
N VAL A 224 30.79 -3.28 -4.66
CA VAL A 224 29.79 -3.34 -3.59
C VAL A 224 30.35 -4.10 -2.38
N ASN A 225 31.05 -5.20 -2.58
CA ASN A 225 31.72 -5.95 -1.50
C ASN A 225 32.81 -5.11 -0.81
N GLU A 226 33.54 -4.29 -1.55
CA GLU A 226 34.50 -3.33 -0.98
C GLU A 226 33.79 -2.30 -0.08
N CYS A 227 32.61 -1.81 -0.48
CA CYS A 227 31.79 -0.94 0.37
C CYS A 227 31.43 -1.63 1.69
N TYR A 228 30.99 -2.90 1.65
CA TYR A 228 30.68 -3.65 2.86
C TYR A 228 31.88 -3.83 3.79
N ASN A 229 33.05 -4.11 3.24
CA ASN A 229 34.30 -4.24 4.01
C ASN A 229 34.68 -2.92 4.71
N ASN A 230 34.21 -1.79 4.18
CA ASN A 230 34.40 -0.45 4.75
C ASN A 230 33.20 -0.01 5.63
N GLY A 231 32.25 -0.91 5.96
CA GLY A 231 31.10 -0.60 6.80
C GLY A 231 30.00 0.20 6.11
N ILE A 232 30.03 0.32 4.78
CA ILE A 232 29.00 1.01 3.99
C ILE A 232 27.98 -0.02 3.52
N THR A 233 26.73 0.14 3.94
CA THR A 233 25.60 -0.73 3.54
C THR A 233 25.01 -0.28 2.21
N ASP A 234 24.15 -1.13 1.62
CA ASP A 234 23.50 -0.91 0.31
C ASP A 234 22.85 0.47 0.20
N GLU A 235 22.11 0.88 1.23
CA GLU A 235 21.38 2.15 1.24
C GLU A 235 22.29 3.34 0.95
N PHE A 236 23.56 3.30 1.43
CA PHE A 236 24.50 4.41 1.42
C PHE A 236 25.65 4.27 0.41
N VAL A 237 25.60 3.29 -0.49
CA VAL A 237 26.59 3.13 -1.55
C VAL A 237 26.59 4.39 -2.42
N ILE A 238 27.73 5.11 -2.42
CA ILE A 238 27.91 6.31 -3.22
C ILE A 238 27.82 5.93 -4.70
N PRO A 239 27.05 6.66 -5.53
CA PRO A 239 26.88 6.35 -6.94
C PRO A 239 28.20 6.14 -7.65
N PHE A 240 28.32 5.06 -8.41
CA PHE A 240 29.48 4.74 -9.25
C PHE A 240 29.07 4.28 -10.65
N VAL A 241 29.98 4.42 -11.61
CA VAL A 241 29.78 4.07 -13.01
C VAL A 241 30.42 2.71 -13.30
N VAL A 242 29.75 1.90 -14.11
CA VAL A 242 30.34 0.68 -14.65
C VAL A 242 31.00 0.98 -16.00
N ILE A 243 32.27 0.56 -16.14
CA ILE A 243 33.07 0.75 -17.35
C ILE A 243 33.30 -0.57 -18.09
N GLY A 244 33.34 -0.47 -19.40
CA GLY A 244 33.69 -1.58 -20.28
C GLY A 244 35.19 -1.90 -20.28
N SER A 245 35.56 -2.92 -21.05
CA SER A 245 36.98 -3.31 -21.25
C SER A 245 37.82 -2.23 -21.94
N ASP A 246 37.17 -1.26 -22.59
CA ASP A 246 37.77 -0.08 -23.21
C ASP A 246 38.01 1.08 -22.24
N GLY A 247 37.60 0.92 -20.97
CA GLY A 247 37.71 1.95 -19.92
C GLY A 247 36.67 3.05 -19.99
N HIS A 248 35.68 2.94 -20.89
CA HIS A 248 34.59 3.93 -21.01
C HIS A 248 33.31 3.48 -20.30
N PRO A 249 32.44 4.42 -19.85
CA PRO A 249 31.11 4.09 -19.32
C PRO A 249 30.31 3.21 -20.27
N VAL A 250 29.71 2.15 -19.73
CA VAL A 250 29.00 1.12 -20.53
C VAL A 250 27.75 1.67 -21.21
N GLY A 251 26.97 2.49 -20.52
CA GLY A 251 25.70 3.01 -21.06
C GLY A 251 25.29 4.30 -20.38
N LEU A 252 25.56 5.42 -21.02
CA LEU A 252 25.09 6.74 -20.56
C LEU A 252 23.76 7.07 -21.20
N VAL A 253 22.86 7.67 -20.43
CA VAL A 253 21.58 8.17 -20.93
C VAL A 253 21.83 9.40 -21.80
N ARG A 254 21.36 9.35 -23.05
CA ARG A 254 21.56 10.37 -24.08
C ARG A 254 20.24 10.91 -24.59
N ASP A 255 20.31 11.96 -25.41
CA ASP A 255 19.14 12.51 -26.09
C ASP A 255 18.41 11.41 -26.89
N GLU A 256 17.07 11.46 -26.84
CA GLU A 256 16.14 10.54 -27.52
C GLU A 256 16.16 9.07 -27.06
N ASP A 257 16.97 8.71 -26.07
CA ASP A 257 16.95 7.35 -25.49
C ASP A 257 15.60 7.04 -24.80
N VAL A 258 15.42 5.76 -24.52
CA VAL A 258 14.23 5.24 -23.86
C VAL A 258 14.59 4.87 -22.43
N CYS A 259 13.84 5.40 -21.46
CA CYS A 259 14.00 5.09 -20.04
C CYS A 259 12.72 4.45 -19.49
N ILE A 260 12.83 3.35 -18.77
CA ILE A 260 11.73 2.75 -18.01
C ILE A 260 12.14 2.69 -16.54
N ASN A 261 11.43 3.43 -15.68
CA ASN A 261 11.58 3.32 -14.24
C ASN A 261 10.66 2.22 -13.76
N PHE A 262 11.23 1.12 -13.22
CA PHE A 262 10.46 -0.05 -12.82
C PHE A 262 9.99 -0.04 -11.35
N ASN A 263 10.25 1.04 -10.60
CA ASN A 263 9.61 1.24 -9.30
C ASN A 263 8.11 1.50 -9.50
N TYR A 264 7.26 0.83 -8.73
CA TYR A 264 5.81 1.07 -8.79
C TYR A 264 5.32 2.00 -7.69
N ARG A 265 6.04 2.17 -6.57
CA ARG A 265 5.68 3.11 -5.51
C ARG A 265 6.19 4.51 -5.84
N ALA A 266 5.26 5.46 -5.94
CA ALA A 266 5.47 6.79 -6.47
C ALA A 266 6.35 7.72 -5.61
N ASP A 267 6.27 7.63 -4.27
CA ASP A 267 6.83 8.62 -3.34
C ASP A 267 8.34 8.85 -3.53
N ARG A 268 9.11 7.82 -3.86
CA ARG A 268 10.55 7.86 -4.07
C ARG A 268 11.00 7.72 -5.54
N ALA A 269 10.07 7.50 -6.47
CA ALA A 269 10.35 7.51 -7.91
C ALA A 269 10.18 8.91 -8.53
N ARG A 270 9.42 9.77 -7.88
CA ARG A 270 9.00 11.07 -8.40
C ARG A 270 10.17 12.02 -8.67
N GLN A 271 11.16 12.09 -7.78
CA GLN A 271 12.23 13.06 -7.91
C GLN A 271 13.20 12.71 -9.04
N ILE A 272 13.69 11.47 -9.11
CA ILE A 272 14.58 11.04 -10.20
C ILE A 272 13.89 11.16 -11.57
N THR A 273 12.55 10.92 -11.61
CA THR A 273 11.75 11.15 -12.82
C THR A 273 11.75 12.63 -13.21
N ARG A 274 11.55 13.53 -12.25
CA ARG A 274 11.64 14.98 -12.50
C ARG A 274 13.02 15.40 -12.99
N VAL A 275 14.08 14.81 -12.46
CA VAL A 275 15.45 15.08 -12.89
C VAL A 275 15.67 14.69 -14.34
N LEU A 276 15.33 13.46 -14.72
CA LEU A 276 15.64 12.92 -16.06
C LEU A 276 14.67 13.38 -17.14
N ALA A 277 13.36 13.42 -16.85
CA ALA A 277 12.34 13.61 -17.87
C ALA A 277 11.92 15.08 -18.08
N ARG A 278 12.46 16.05 -17.35
CA ARG A 278 11.99 17.46 -17.44
C ARG A 278 12.16 18.14 -18.80
N ASN A 279 13.06 17.63 -19.66
CA ASN A 279 13.20 18.07 -21.05
C ASN A 279 12.42 17.20 -22.05
N SER A 280 11.56 16.31 -21.57
CA SER A 280 10.98 15.21 -22.34
C SER A 280 9.46 15.08 -22.09
N GLY A 281 8.76 16.20 -22.05
CA GLY A 281 7.29 16.23 -21.91
C GLY A 281 6.76 16.42 -20.48
N LEU A 282 7.64 16.51 -19.49
CA LEU A 282 7.27 16.66 -18.08
C LEU A 282 7.21 18.14 -17.63
N THR A 283 6.86 19.06 -18.53
CA THR A 283 7.29 20.44 -18.31
C THR A 283 6.24 21.40 -17.81
N LYS A 284 4.95 21.19 -18.04
CA LYS A 284 4.00 22.27 -17.73
C LYS A 284 2.58 21.76 -17.51
N LEU A 285 2.05 21.96 -16.33
CA LEU A 285 0.61 22.01 -16.12
C LEU A 285 0.13 23.42 -16.52
N ASN A 286 -0.71 23.55 -17.54
CA ASN A 286 -1.25 24.83 -18.03
C ASN A 286 -0.19 25.91 -18.38
N GLY A 287 1.00 25.49 -18.82
CA GLY A 287 2.06 26.43 -19.18
C GLY A 287 2.95 26.91 -18.03
N LEU A 288 2.68 26.49 -16.79
CA LEU A 288 3.48 26.79 -15.61
C LEU A 288 4.43 25.62 -15.27
N ASP A 289 5.61 25.94 -14.79
CA ASP A 289 6.54 24.93 -14.31
C ASP A 289 5.96 24.21 -13.07
N LEU A 290 6.36 22.95 -12.88
CA LEU A 290 5.94 22.18 -11.73
C LEU A 290 6.49 22.81 -10.44
N PRO A 291 5.77 22.76 -9.31
CA PRO A 291 6.25 23.32 -8.04
C PRO A 291 7.64 22.78 -7.66
N GLY A 292 8.58 23.68 -7.31
CA GLY A 292 9.97 23.35 -6.99
C GLY A 292 10.88 23.15 -8.21
N ALA A 293 10.47 23.57 -9.41
CA ALA A 293 11.31 23.51 -10.61
C ALA A 293 12.54 24.44 -10.51
N GLU A 294 12.40 25.61 -9.89
CA GLU A 294 13.50 26.57 -9.73
C GLU A 294 14.66 26.01 -8.90
N ASP A 295 14.36 25.33 -7.79
CA ASP A 295 15.39 24.70 -6.96
C ASP A 295 16.10 23.58 -7.73
N LEU A 296 15.35 22.80 -8.50
CA LEU A 296 15.89 21.72 -9.33
C LEU A 296 16.76 22.30 -10.47
N ASP A 297 16.33 23.37 -11.13
CA ASP A 297 17.08 24.01 -12.23
C ASP A 297 18.39 24.65 -11.72
N THR A 298 18.41 25.06 -10.45
CA THR A 298 19.63 25.56 -9.78
C THR A 298 20.60 24.41 -9.48
N ALA A 299 20.11 23.28 -8.99
CA ALA A 299 20.93 22.13 -8.62
C ALA A 299 21.45 21.36 -9.85
N ILE A 300 20.61 21.19 -10.88
CA ILE A 300 20.92 20.47 -12.11
C ILE A 300 20.48 21.34 -13.31
N PRO A 301 21.40 22.03 -14.01
CA PRO A 301 21.04 22.86 -15.14
C PRO A 301 20.29 22.09 -16.23
N ARG A 302 19.25 22.70 -16.81
CA ARG A 302 18.47 22.07 -17.90
C ARG A 302 19.30 21.72 -19.13
N SER A 303 20.40 22.45 -19.35
CA SER A 303 21.35 22.16 -20.43
C SER A 303 22.00 20.79 -20.32
N ASP A 304 22.12 20.26 -19.10
CA ASP A 304 22.80 19.00 -18.79
C ASP A 304 21.86 17.80 -18.92
N VAL A 305 20.53 18.06 -18.94
CA VAL A 305 19.51 17.01 -18.99
C VAL A 305 19.25 16.57 -20.41
N PRO A 306 19.27 15.27 -20.72
CA PRO A 306 18.95 14.73 -22.03
C PRO A 306 17.59 15.21 -22.54
N LYS A 307 17.50 15.42 -23.85
CA LYS A 307 16.29 15.93 -24.53
C LYS A 307 15.57 14.79 -25.23
N GLY A 308 14.25 14.88 -25.30
CA GLY A 308 13.44 13.96 -26.08
C GLY A 308 13.44 12.53 -25.59
N LEU A 309 13.76 12.27 -24.30
CA LEU A 309 13.66 10.93 -23.72
C LEU A 309 12.24 10.40 -23.84
N HIS A 310 12.10 9.15 -24.26
CA HIS A 310 10.85 8.43 -24.06
C HIS A 310 10.87 7.80 -22.66
N TYR A 311 10.43 8.58 -21.64
CA TYR A 311 10.46 8.16 -20.26
C TYR A 311 9.14 7.53 -19.85
N VAL A 312 9.18 6.27 -19.41
CA VAL A 312 8.03 5.48 -18.98
C VAL A 312 8.07 5.27 -17.47
N CYS A 313 6.96 5.56 -16.83
CA CYS A 313 6.73 5.26 -15.42
C CYS A 313 6.05 3.89 -15.29
N MET A 314 6.36 3.13 -14.25
CA MET A 314 5.64 1.88 -13.99
C MET A 314 4.19 2.16 -13.58
N THR A 315 3.97 3.16 -12.74
CA THR A 315 2.67 3.62 -12.26
C THR A 315 2.57 5.14 -12.35
N GLN A 316 1.47 5.74 -11.89
CA GLN A 316 1.33 7.19 -11.81
C GLN A 316 2.16 7.76 -10.65
N TYR A 317 3.33 8.35 -10.95
CA TYR A 317 4.19 8.94 -9.93
C TYR A 317 3.72 10.31 -9.44
N ASP A 318 3.03 11.06 -10.30
CA ASP A 318 2.40 12.33 -9.96
C ASP A 318 1.20 12.55 -10.90
N LYS A 319 0.10 13.11 -10.38
CA LYS A 319 -1.08 13.45 -11.20
C LYS A 319 -0.78 14.52 -12.26
N GLN A 320 0.29 15.28 -12.07
CA GLN A 320 0.73 16.33 -12.99
C GLN A 320 1.67 15.81 -14.09
N PHE A 321 2.14 14.56 -14.01
CA PHE A 321 3.00 13.98 -15.03
C PHE A 321 2.18 13.54 -16.24
N THR A 322 2.63 13.95 -17.42
CA THR A 322 2.03 13.55 -18.71
C THR A 322 2.78 12.38 -19.37
N LEU A 323 3.67 11.74 -18.60
CA LEU A 323 4.49 10.62 -19.07
C LEU A 323 3.63 9.36 -19.25
N PRO A 324 3.98 8.49 -20.21
CA PRO A 324 3.35 7.19 -20.34
C PRO A 324 3.57 6.35 -19.09
N MET A 325 2.57 5.56 -18.71
CA MET A 325 2.63 4.68 -17.55
C MET A 325 2.14 3.28 -17.91
N VAL A 326 2.82 2.25 -17.38
CA VAL A 326 2.50 0.84 -17.67
C VAL A 326 1.20 0.43 -17.01
N ILE A 327 1.04 0.81 -15.73
CA ILE A 327 -0.15 0.51 -14.93
C ILE A 327 -0.91 1.81 -14.68
N LEU A 328 -2.13 1.88 -15.19
CA LEU A 328 -3.01 3.01 -14.93
C LEU A 328 -3.53 2.95 -13.48
N PRO A 329 -3.75 4.12 -12.83
CA PRO A 329 -4.41 4.16 -11.54
C PRO A 329 -5.73 3.39 -11.57
N GLU A 330 -6.01 2.65 -10.51
CA GLU A 330 -7.32 1.99 -10.38
C GLU A 330 -8.41 3.06 -10.16
N SER A 331 -9.54 2.90 -10.85
CA SER A 331 -10.67 3.81 -10.65
C SER A 331 -11.27 3.59 -9.26
N MET A 332 -11.33 4.65 -8.47
CA MET A 332 -11.99 4.67 -7.16
C MET A 332 -13.39 5.30 -7.25
N GLU A 333 -14.10 5.00 -8.33
CA GLU A 333 -15.50 5.38 -8.49
C GLU A 333 -16.44 4.42 -7.78
N ASN A 334 -17.61 4.92 -7.41
CA ASN A 334 -18.68 4.14 -6.80
C ASN A 334 -18.26 3.36 -5.54
N LEU A 335 -17.47 4.03 -4.67
CA LEU A 335 -17.20 3.58 -3.31
C LEU A 335 -18.46 3.71 -2.44
N LEU A 336 -18.47 3.09 -1.26
CA LEU A 336 -19.58 3.27 -0.31
C LEU A 336 -19.89 4.75 -0.05
N ALA A 337 -18.87 5.59 0.15
CA ALA A 337 -19.04 7.03 0.36
C ALA A 337 -19.72 7.73 -0.83
N ASN A 338 -19.39 7.34 -2.09
CA ASN A 338 -20.09 7.84 -3.27
C ASN A 338 -21.57 7.45 -3.28
N MET A 339 -21.88 6.19 -2.97
CA MET A 339 -23.24 5.67 -2.99
C MET A 339 -24.11 6.36 -1.93
N LEU A 340 -23.57 6.55 -0.71
CA LEU A 340 -24.25 7.29 0.34
C LEU A 340 -24.52 8.75 -0.06
N ALA A 341 -23.51 9.42 -0.66
CA ALA A 341 -23.67 10.80 -1.13
C ALA A 341 -24.73 10.94 -2.24
N GLN A 342 -24.75 10.01 -3.21
CA GLN A 342 -25.76 9.99 -4.27
C GLN A 342 -27.18 9.76 -3.73
N ALA A 343 -27.31 8.98 -2.67
CA ALA A 343 -28.59 8.72 -1.99
C ALA A 343 -28.97 9.83 -0.99
N ASN A 344 -28.14 10.88 -0.84
CA ASN A 344 -28.30 11.93 0.17
C ASN A 344 -28.38 11.40 1.61
N LEU A 345 -27.73 10.27 1.90
CA LEU A 345 -27.62 9.71 3.23
C LEU A 345 -26.47 10.37 4.00
N ARG A 346 -26.66 10.54 5.30
CA ARG A 346 -25.64 11.12 6.18
C ARG A 346 -24.84 10.02 6.86
N ASN A 347 -23.52 10.20 6.89
CA ASN A 347 -22.65 9.28 7.60
C ASN A 347 -21.58 10.03 8.41
N ILE A 348 -21.09 9.38 9.47
CA ILE A 348 -20.01 9.92 10.29
C ILE A 348 -18.90 8.88 10.45
N ARG A 349 -17.65 9.36 10.39
CA ARG A 349 -16.43 8.58 10.59
C ARG A 349 -15.81 8.96 11.92
N ILE A 350 -15.60 7.99 12.81
CA ILE A 350 -15.10 8.20 14.17
C ILE A 350 -13.88 7.33 14.41
N ALA A 351 -12.77 7.94 14.76
CA ALA A 351 -11.56 7.22 15.16
C ALA A 351 -10.64 8.14 15.99
N GLU A 352 -9.70 7.55 16.70
CA GLU A 352 -8.60 8.29 17.27
C GLU A 352 -7.47 8.56 16.25
N THR A 353 -6.52 9.45 16.59
CA THR A 353 -5.48 9.96 15.69
C THR A 353 -4.80 8.87 14.89
N GLU A 354 -4.42 7.74 15.52
CA GLU A 354 -3.69 6.63 14.89
C GLU A 354 -4.47 5.97 13.75
N LYS A 355 -5.80 5.96 13.84
CA LYS A 355 -6.68 5.27 12.87
C LYS A 355 -7.62 6.21 12.11
N TYR A 356 -7.46 7.53 12.28
CA TYR A 356 -8.31 8.50 11.58
C TYR A 356 -8.19 8.45 10.07
N ALA A 357 -6.97 8.35 9.55
CA ALA A 357 -6.75 8.23 8.11
C ALA A 357 -7.37 6.94 7.53
N HIS A 358 -7.45 5.86 8.34
CA HIS A 358 -7.99 4.59 7.89
C HIS A 358 -9.49 4.66 7.64
N VAL A 359 -10.27 5.24 8.56
CA VAL A 359 -11.72 5.40 8.39
C VAL A 359 -12.11 6.56 7.45
N THR A 360 -11.15 7.41 7.03
CA THR A 360 -11.37 8.55 6.13
C THR A 360 -10.68 8.36 4.80
N TYR A 361 -9.41 8.71 4.68
CA TYR A 361 -8.63 8.70 3.45
C TYR A 361 -8.60 7.33 2.76
N PHE A 362 -8.20 6.26 3.48
CA PHE A 362 -8.12 4.93 2.90
C PHE A 362 -9.50 4.32 2.61
N PHE A 363 -10.45 4.49 3.52
CA PHE A 363 -11.83 4.05 3.31
C PHE A 363 -12.49 4.74 2.11
N ASN A 364 -12.09 5.96 1.80
CA ASN A 364 -12.55 6.75 0.67
C ASN A 364 -11.66 6.61 -0.58
N GLY A 365 -10.88 5.53 -0.69
CA GLY A 365 -10.09 5.23 -1.89
C GLY A 365 -8.97 6.26 -2.18
N GLY A 366 -8.38 6.86 -1.15
CA GLY A 366 -7.33 7.87 -1.29
C GLY A 366 -7.86 9.29 -1.57
N ILE A 367 -9.14 9.54 -1.31
CA ILE A 367 -9.76 10.87 -1.45
C ILE A 367 -9.79 11.56 -0.08
N GLU A 368 -9.04 12.66 0.04
CA GLU A 368 -8.93 13.42 1.28
C GLU A 368 -10.20 14.22 1.61
N THR A 369 -10.83 14.79 0.60
CA THR A 369 -12.03 15.63 0.77
C THR A 369 -13.23 14.78 1.19
N PRO A 370 -13.96 15.14 2.27
CA PRO A 370 -15.19 14.46 2.63
C PRO A 370 -16.22 14.47 1.50
N PHE A 371 -16.93 13.38 1.34
CA PHE A 371 -18.06 13.30 0.41
C PHE A 371 -19.28 14.06 0.96
N PRO A 372 -20.21 14.52 0.10
CA PRO A 372 -21.46 15.12 0.56
C PRO A 372 -22.19 14.21 1.57
N GLY A 373 -22.59 14.76 2.71
CA GLY A 373 -23.22 14.00 3.80
C GLY A 373 -22.24 13.25 4.72
N GLU A 374 -20.93 13.30 4.47
CA GLU A 374 -19.90 12.70 5.32
C GLU A 374 -19.41 13.71 6.37
N GLU A 375 -19.51 13.35 7.63
CA GLU A 375 -18.90 14.05 8.75
C GLU A 375 -17.75 13.22 9.35
N ARG A 376 -16.80 13.90 9.97
CA ARG A 376 -15.60 13.28 10.54
C ARG A 376 -15.39 13.76 11.97
N PHE A 377 -15.16 12.82 12.87
CA PHE A 377 -14.90 13.13 14.27
C PHE A 377 -13.57 12.47 14.71
N LEU A 378 -12.57 13.32 14.92
CA LEU A 378 -11.24 12.90 15.38
C LEU A 378 -11.17 12.99 16.90
N VAL A 379 -10.85 11.89 17.55
CA VAL A 379 -10.48 11.84 18.97
C VAL A 379 -8.96 11.84 19.08
N PRO A 380 -8.33 12.78 19.83
CA PRO A 380 -6.89 12.75 20.01
C PRO A 380 -6.44 11.46 20.71
N SER A 381 -5.42 10.80 20.16
CA SER A 381 -4.77 9.67 20.83
C SER A 381 -3.96 10.14 22.04
N GLN A 382 -3.77 9.25 23.00
CA GLN A 382 -2.98 9.54 24.20
C GLN A 382 -1.50 9.73 23.87
N LYS A 383 -0.88 10.73 24.51
CA LYS A 383 0.55 11.04 24.31
C LYS A 383 1.43 10.18 25.21
N VAL A 384 1.64 8.93 24.82
CA VAL A 384 2.51 7.97 25.48
C VAL A 384 3.62 7.50 24.52
N ALA A 385 4.71 6.99 25.04
CA ALA A 385 5.82 6.50 24.20
C ALA A 385 5.39 5.25 23.41
N THR A 386 4.66 4.35 24.06
CA THR A 386 4.08 3.13 23.47
C THR A 386 2.73 2.86 24.12
N TYR A 387 1.77 2.30 23.37
CA TYR A 387 0.38 2.14 23.85
C TYR A 387 0.18 1.00 24.85
N ASP A 388 1.14 0.13 25.08
CA ASP A 388 1.12 -0.82 26.19
C ASP A 388 1.17 -0.14 27.57
N LEU A 389 1.60 1.11 27.64
CA LEU A 389 1.57 1.94 28.85
C LEU A 389 0.17 2.51 29.15
N ALA A 390 -0.70 2.58 28.15
CA ALA A 390 -2.07 3.08 28.28
C ALA A 390 -3.01 2.29 27.33
N PRO A 391 -3.26 0.99 27.60
CA PRO A 391 -3.96 0.11 26.68
C PRO A 391 -5.44 0.48 26.46
N GLU A 392 -6.03 1.28 27.34
CA GLU A 392 -7.36 1.82 27.19
C GLU A 392 -7.45 2.80 26.03
N MET A 393 -6.33 3.42 25.66
CA MET A 393 -6.23 4.42 24.58
C MET A 393 -7.37 5.43 24.67
N SER A 394 -7.99 5.81 23.56
CA SER A 394 -9.10 6.76 23.53
C SER A 394 -10.48 6.08 23.38
N ALA A 395 -10.56 4.76 23.64
CA ALA A 395 -11.77 3.97 23.37
C ALA A 395 -13.05 4.51 24.06
N ALA A 396 -12.94 5.04 25.29
CA ALA A 396 -14.09 5.61 25.99
C ALA A 396 -14.65 6.85 25.28
N SER A 397 -13.78 7.77 24.86
CA SER A 397 -14.18 8.98 24.13
C SER A 397 -14.73 8.66 22.74
N ILE A 398 -14.19 7.62 22.09
CA ILE A 398 -14.71 7.10 20.81
C ILE A 398 -16.14 6.58 21.02
N ALA A 399 -16.36 5.76 22.05
CA ALA A 399 -17.70 5.23 22.35
C ALA A 399 -18.70 6.35 22.68
N ASP A 400 -18.29 7.37 23.44
CA ASP A 400 -19.14 8.55 23.72
C ASP A 400 -19.56 9.26 22.43
N ALA A 401 -18.64 9.43 21.49
CA ALA A 401 -18.93 10.05 20.18
C ALA A 401 -19.91 9.20 19.36
N VAL A 402 -19.72 7.86 19.34
CA VAL A 402 -20.65 6.94 18.65
C VAL A 402 -22.03 6.98 19.30
N ILE A 403 -22.11 6.91 20.63
CA ILE A 403 -23.36 6.96 21.38
C ILE A 403 -24.12 8.27 21.05
N LYS A 404 -23.41 9.39 21.07
CA LYS A 404 -24.00 10.69 20.70
C LYS A 404 -24.50 10.67 19.24
N ALA A 405 -23.74 10.16 18.31
CA ALA A 405 -24.16 10.07 16.90
C ALA A 405 -25.41 9.20 16.70
N VAL A 406 -25.53 8.12 17.48
CA VAL A 406 -26.70 7.23 17.48
C VAL A 406 -27.90 7.90 18.16
N GLU A 407 -27.72 8.64 19.25
CA GLU A 407 -28.79 9.35 19.98
C GLU A 407 -29.35 10.49 19.17
N ASP A 408 -28.51 11.25 18.49
CA ASP A 408 -28.92 12.40 17.67
C ASP A 408 -29.72 11.97 16.41
N THR A 409 -29.78 10.68 16.10
CA THR A 409 -30.48 10.09 14.92
C THR A 409 -30.23 10.83 13.59
N ALA A 410 -29.12 11.54 13.52
CA ALA A 410 -28.78 12.41 12.41
C ALA A 410 -28.05 11.66 11.28
N PHE A 411 -27.58 10.43 11.54
CA PHE A 411 -26.76 9.65 10.62
C PHE A 411 -27.40 8.32 10.29
N ASP A 412 -27.37 7.97 9.01
CA ASP A 412 -27.84 6.68 8.50
C ASP A 412 -26.76 5.60 8.71
N LEU A 413 -25.45 6.00 8.64
CA LEU A 413 -24.31 5.13 8.90
C LEU A 413 -23.30 5.80 9.83
N VAL A 414 -22.88 5.08 10.87
CA VAL A 414 -21.75 5.44 11.74
C VAL A 414 -20.62 4.43 11.50
N VAL A 415 -19.45 4.87 11.07
CA VAL A 415 -18.26 4.02 10.96
C VAL A 415 -17.31 4.38 12.08
N VAL A 416 -16.95 3.41 12.89
CA VAL A 416 -16.03 3.58 14.01
C VAL A 416 -14.89 2.57 13.95
N ASN A 417 -13.68 3.02 14.29
CA ASN A 417 -12.51 2.16 14.48
C ASN A 417 -12.03 2.26 15.92
N PHE A 418 -11.83 1.10 16.56
CA PHE A 418 -11.16 0.97 17.86
C PHE A 418 -9.73 0.47 17.63
N ALA A 419 -8.75 1.33 17.84
CA ALA A 419 -7.34 1.08 17.55
C ALA A 419 -6.64 0.11 18.52
N ASN A 420 -7.28 -0.18 19.65
CA ASN A 420 -6.64 -0.76 20.82
C ASN A 420 -5.92 -2.09 20.57
N ALA A 421 -6.60 -3.08 19.97
CA ALA A 421 -6.04 -4.42 19.84
C ALA A 421 -4.82 -4.44 18.89
N ASP A 422 -4.82 -3.62 17.84
CA ASP A 422 -3.71 -3.47 16.93
C ASP A 422 -2.54 -2.70 17.55
N MET A 423 -2.80 -1.47 18.00
CA MET A 423 -1.73 -0.58 18.48
C MET A 423 -1.02 -1.12 19.73
N VAL A 424 -1.76 -1.76 20.64
CA VAL A 424 -1.17 -2.42 21.81
C VAL A 424 -0.54 -3.76 21.43
N GLY A 425 -1.14 -4.49 20.48
CA GLY A 425 -0.62 -5.74 19.93
C GLY A 425 0.79 -5.60 19.36
N HIS A 426 1.07 -4.49 18.67
CA HIS A 426 2.41 -4.18 18.16
C HIS A 426 3.51 -4.10 19.23
N SER A 427 3.16 -3.97 20.50
CA SER A 427 4.14 -4.05 21.60
C SER A 427 4.66 -5.46 21.85
N GLY A 428 3.99 -6.50 21.37
CA GLY A 428 4.29 -7.90 21.67
C GLY A 428 4.04 -8.29 23.13
N ARG A 429 3.31 -7.46 23.90
CA ARG A 429 3.08 -7.66 25.35
C ARG A 429 1.67 -8.17 25.61
N LEU A 430 1.56 -9.43 26.06
CA LEU A 430 0.28 -10.12 26.21
C LEU A 430 -0.68 -9.41 27.19
N GLU A 431 -0.24 -9.11 28.41
CA GLU A 431 -1.10 -8.53 29.45
C GLU A 431 -1.69 -7.16 29.11
N PRO A 432 -0.93 -6.18 28.56
CA PRO A 432 -1.52 -4.95 28.08
C PRO A 432 -2.51 -5.17 26.93
N THR A 433 -2.24 -6.10 26.01
CA THR A 433 -3.13 -6.39 24.89
C THR A 433 -4.44 -7.04 25.36
N ILE A 434 -4.40 -7.90 26.38
CA ILE A 434 -5.61 -8.41 27.04
C ILE A 434 -6.47 -7.25 27.57
N ARG A 435 -5.86 -6.30 28.30
CA ARG A 435 -6.58 -5.12 28.82
C ARG A 435 -7.16 -4.24 27.71
N ALA A 436 -6.45 -4.10 26.60
CA ALA A 436 -6.93 -3.41 25.40
C ALA A 436 -8.21 -4.06 24.86
N CYS A 437 -8.21 -5.39 24.72
CA CYS A 437 -9.39 -6.15 24.27
C CYS A 437 -10.58 -6.03 25.26
N GLU A 438 -10.33 -6.11 26.56
CA GLU A 438 -11.35 -5.95 27.61
C GLU A 438 -11.97 -4.54 27.57
N THR A 439 -11.16 -3.52 27.32
CA THR A 439 -11.63 -2.14 27.17
C THR A 439 -12.56 -1.99 25.97
N VAL A 440 -12.19 -2.55 24.82
CA VAL A 440 -13.03 -2.52 23.61
C VAL A 440 -14.35 -3.25 23.86
N ASP A 441 -14.33 -4.41 24.51
CA ASP A 441 -15.55 -5.16 24.86
C ASP A 441 -16.53 -4.33 25.70
N PHE A 442 -15.99 -3.63 26.72
CA PHE A 442 -16.80 -2.76 27.57
C PHE A 442 -17.44 -1.62 26.77
N GLN A 443 -16.70 -0.99 25.87
CA GLN A 443 -17.23 0.10 25.03
C GLN A 443 -18.25 -0.40 24.01
N LEU A 444 -18.04 -1.57 23.41
CA LEU A 444 -19.04 -2.23 22.56
C LEU A 444 -20.36 -2.45 23.31
N GLY A 445 -20.29 -2.84 24.58
CA GLY A 445 -21.46 -3.02 25.44
C GLY A 445 -22.28 -1.74 25.59
N ARG A 446 -21.61 -0.60 25.79
CA ARG A 446 -22.26 0.72 25.89
C ARG A 446 -22.95 1.10 24.58
N ILE A 447 -22.26 0.97 23.45
CA ILE A 447 -22.81 1.27 22.12
C ILE A 447 -24.00 0.35 21.82
N TYR A 448 -23.87 -0.96 22.06
CA TYR A 448 -24.95 -1.92 21.85
C TYR A 448 -26.21 -1.59 22.64
N GLN A 449 -26.10 -1.20 23.91
CA GLN A 449 -27.24 -0.81 24.73
C GLN A 449 -27.98 0.39 24.15
N THR A 450 -27.27 1.42 23.73
CA THR A 450 -27.87 2.62 23.12
C THR A 450 -28.52 2.28 21.78
N LEU A 451 -27.83 1.49 20.95
CA LEU A 451 -28.33 1.10 19.63
C LEU A 451 -29.62 0.29 19.73
N ARG A 452 -29.68 -0.66 20.67
CA ARG A 452 -30.86 -1.47 20.94
C ARG A 452 -32.09 -0.62 21.32
N GLN A 453 -31.90 0.44 22.14
CA GLN A 453 -32.96 1.34 22.51
C GLN A 453 -33.52 2.16 21.33
N ARG A 454 -32.69 2.36 20.30
CA ARG A 454 -33.06 3.07 19.05
C ARG A 454 -33.52 2.14 17.94
N GLY A 455 -33.57 0.82 18.18
CA GLY A 455 -33.87 -0.20 17.16
C GLY A 455 -32.88 -0.23 16.00
N GLY A 456 -31.64 0.23 16.23
CA GLY A 456 -30.56 0.26 15.25
C GLY A 456 -29.90 -1.10 15.06
N ALA A 457 -29.01 -1.18 14.08
CA ALA A 457 -28.21 -2.38 13.78
C ALA A 457 -26.71 -2.09 13.89
N MET A 458 -25.92 -3.13 14.21
CA MET A 458 -24.47 -3.04 14.27
C MET A 458 -23.82 -4.19 13.51
N LEU A 459 -22.87 -3.86 12.66
CA LEU A 459 -21.93 -4.80 12.05
C LEU A 459 -20.61 -4.68 12.83
N ILE A 460 -20.12 -5.80 13.35
CA ILE A 460 -18.83 -5.85 14.06
C ILE A 460 -17.88 -6.67 13.22
N THR A 461 -16.70 -6.12 12.93
CA THR A 461 -15.63 -6.79 12.19
C THR A 461 -14.26 -6.30 12.63
N ALA A 462 -13.21 -6.79 11.97
CA ALA A 462 -11.86 -6.23 12.03
C ALA A 462 -11.34 -6.07 10.60
N ASP A 463 -10.25 -5.37 10.44
CA ASP A 463 -9.60 -5.08 9.16
C ASP A 463 -8.41 -6.02 8.88
N HIS A 464 -7.81 -6.59 9.90
CA HIS A 464 -6.76 -7.64 9.88
C HIS A 464 -6.60 -8.26 11.27
N GLY A 465 -5.77 -9.30 11.38
CA GLY A 465 -5.38 -9.91 12.65
C GLY A 465 -4.08 -9.33 13.20
N ASN A 466 -3.94 -9.34 14.54
CA ASN A 466 -2.75 -8.98 15.30
C ASN A 466 -2.80 -9.61 16.70
N ALA A 467 -3.76 -9.18 17.55
CA ALA A 467 -3.85 -9.50 18.97
C ALA A 467 -4.15 -10.97 19.29
N GLU A 468 -4.61 -11.74 18.35
CA GLU A 468 -4.85 -13.19 18.52
C GLU A 468 -3.54 -14.02 18.52
N MET A 469 -2.38 -13.40 18.22
CA MET A 469 -1.10 -14.07 18.19
C MET A 469 0.01 -13.19 18.77
N MET A 470 0.25 -13.30 20.08
CA MET A 470 1.23 -12.46 20.80
C MET A 470 2.62 -13.11 20.93
N VAL A 471 2.77 -14.36 20.52
CA VAL A 471 4.04 -15.10 20.49
C VAL A 471 4.21 -15.72 19.11
N ASP A 472 5.36 -15.50 18.51
CA ASP A 472 5.73 -16.08 17.22
C ASP A 472 5.92 -17.61 17.38
N PRO A 473 5.16 -18.43 16.64
CA PRO A 473 5.19 -19.88 16.80
C PRO A 473 6.50 -20.53 16.34
N VAL A 474 7.32 -19.83 15.56
CA VAL A 474 8.59 -20.34 15.03
C VAL A 474 9.75 -20.00 15.96
N THR A 475 9.82 -18.73 16.38
CA THR A 475 10.94 -18.22 17.20
C THR A 475 10.68 -18.34 18.69
N GLY A 476 9.41 -18.44 19.11
CA GLY A 476 9.01 -18.41 20.54
C GLY A 476 9.16 -17.02 21.18
N GLY A 477 9.54 -16.00 20.40
CA GLY A 477 9.66 -14.62 20.85
C GLY A 477 8.35 -13.84 20.75
N PRO A 478 8.31 -12.56 21.21
CA PRO A 478 7.14 -11.71 21.03
C PRO A 478 6.78 -11.54 19.55
N HIS A 479 5.51 -11.70 19.22
CA HIS A 479 4.99 -11.39 17.89
C HIS A 479 4.45 -9.96 17.89
N THR A 480 4.95 -9.13 16.98
CA THR A 480 4.63 -7.69 16.89
C THR A 480 4.08 -7.30 15.51
N ALA A 481 3.96 -8.26 14.60
CA ALA A 481 3.44 -8.06 13.25
C ALA A 481 1.96 -8.42 13.17
N HIS A 482 1.31 -8.08 12.05
CA HIS A 482 -0.02 -8.58 11.73
C HIS A 482 0.03 -10.08 11.41
N THR A 483 -1.15 -10.68 11.25
CA THR A 483 -1.29 -12.09 10.90
C THR A 483 -2.07 -12.28 9.60
N THR A 484 -2.02 -13.48 9.04
CA THR A 484 -2.88 -13.91 7.93
C THR A 484 -4.18 -14.56 8.41
N ASN A 485 -4.45 -14.55 9.71
CA ASN A 485 -5.66 -15.13 10.27
C ASN A 485 -6.92 -14.39 9.77
N PRO A 486 -8.06 -15.09 9.64
CA PRO A 486 -9.32 -14.46 9.31
C PRO A 486 -9.79 -13.54 10.45
N VAL A 487 -10.74 -12.66 10.14
CA VAL A 487 -11.35 -11.75 11.10
C VAL A 487 -12.82 -12.08 11.33
N PRO A 488 -13.40 -11.78 12.49
CA PRO A 488 -14.83 -12.01 12.75
C PRO A 488 -15.72 -11.05 11.97
N PHE A 489 -16.94 -11.50 11.69
CA PHE A 489 -18.04 -10.65 11.25
C PHE A 489 -19.31 -11.07 11.98
N LEU A 490 -19.98 -10.10 12.64
CA LEU A 490 -21.23 -10.31 13.36
C LEU A 490 -22.29 -9.34 12.83
N LEU A 491 -23.51 -9.86 12.62
CA LEU A 491 -24.69 -9.08 12.27
C LEU A 491 -25.60 -8.96 13.51
N VAL A 492 -25.61 -7.80 14.14
CA VAL A 492 -26.40 -7.52 15.34
C VAL A 492 -27.57 -6.63 14.98
N SER A 493 -28.78 -7.19 14.90
CA SER A 493 -30.03 -6.44 14.66
C SER A 493 -31.23 -7.21 15.22
N GLU A 494 -32.37 -6.53 15.37
CA GLU A 494 -33.62 -7.15 15.86
C GLU A 494 -34.10 -8.28 14.94
N ASP A 495 -33.85 -8.18 13.66
CA ASP A 495 -34.26 -9.14 12.64
C ASP A 495 -33.13 -10.08 12.17
N ALA A 496 -31.97 -10.04 12.83
CA ALA A 496 -30.80 -10.86 12.47
C ALA A 496 -31.09 -12.35 12.41
N ASN A 497 -32.06 -12.85 13.21
CA ASN A 497 -32.47 -14.24 13.22
C ASN A 497 -33.06 -14.73 11.90
N LYS A 498 -33.52 -13.82 11.02
CA LYS A 498 -34.00 -14.14 9.66
C LYS A 498 -32.87 -14.51 8.72
N TYR A 499 -31.62 -14.26 9.07
CA TYR A 499 -30.48 -14.43 8.21
C TYR A 499 -29.51 -15.49 8.74
N SER A 500 -28.86 -16.17 7.82
CA SER A 500 -27.55 -16.80 8.01
C SER A 500 -26.50 -15.96 7.28
N LEU A 501 -25.22 -16.18 7.58
CA LEU A 501 -24.13 -15.48 6.92
C LEU A 501 -23.33 -16.43 6.03
N ARG A 502 -22.87 -15.92 4.88
CA ARG A 502 -22.01 -16.70 3.97
C ARG A 502 -20.66 -16.99 4.64
N PRO A 503 -20.14 -18.24 4.52
CA PRO A 503 -18.92 -18.65 5.21
C PRO A 503 -17.63 -18.14 4.55
N ASP A 504 -17.62 -17.86 3.25
CA ASP A 504 -16.41 -17.58 2.46
C ASP A 504 -16.29 -16.10 2.06
N GLY A 505 -16.71 -15.20 2.95
CA GLY A 505 -16.64 -13.77 2.71
C GLY A 505 -15.22 -13.21 2.90
N SER A 506 -15.04 -11.98 2.40
CA SER A 506 -13.86 -11.15 2.63
C SER A 506 -14.25 -9.70 2.94
N LEU A 507 -13.30 -8.85 3.25
CA LEU A 507 -13.59 -7.45 3.62
C LEU A 507 -14.35 -6.67 2.55
N ARG A 508 -14.20 -7.02 1.26
CA ARG A 508 -14.94 -6.39 0.15
C ARG A 508 -16.46 -6.58 0.23
N ASP A 509 -16.95 -7.56 0.99
CA ASP A 509 -18.35 -7.90 1.07
C ASP A 509 -19.12 -6.99 2.06
N LEU A 510 -18.41 -6.21 2.85
CA LEU A 510 -19.00 -5.33 3.87
C LEU A 510 -19.80 -4.17 3.26
N SER A 511 -19.25 -3.45 2.28
CA SER A 511 -19.98 -2.35 1.62
C SER A 511 -21.24 -2.82 0.88
N PRO A 512 -21.23 -3.91 0.10
CA PRO A 512 -22.45 -4.49 -0.46
C PRO A 512 -23.50 -4.87 0.61
N THR A 513 -23.05 -5.42 1.75
CA THR A 513 -23.93 -5.73 2.88
C THR A 513 -24.54 -4.47 3.48
N ILE A 514 -23.76 -3.41 3.67
CA ILE A 514 -24.22 -2.10 4.17
C ILE A 514 -25.22 -1.49 3.19
N LEU A 515 -24.92 -1.45 1.88
CA LEU A 515 -25.85 -0.92 0.87
C LEU A 515 -27.18 -1.68 0.90
N SER A 516 -27.15 -2.99 0.95
CA SER A 516 -28.35 -3.81 1.02
C SER A 516 -29.14 -3.60 2.33
N MET A 517 -28.47 -3.29 3.46
CA MET A 517 -29.15 -2.93 4.73
C MET A 517 -29.76 -1.52 4.70
N LEU A 518 -29.26 -0.65 3.83
CA LEU A 518 -29.77 0.70 3.62
C LEU A 518 -30.74 0.81 2.43
N ASP A 519 -31.17 -0.32 1.86
CA ASP A 519 -32.02 -0.43 0.67
C ASP A 519 -31.48 0.34 -0.55
N LEU A 520 -30.14 0.30 -0.73
CA LEU A 520 -29.45 0.92 -1.86
C LEU A 520 -28.96 -0.14 -2.86
N ASP A 521 -29.01 0.22 -4.13
CA ASP A 521 -28.50 -0.63 -5.21
C ASP A 521 -26.97 -0.73 -5.16
N GLN A 522 -26.47 -1.95 -5.37
CA GLN A 522 -25.03 -2.20 -5.49
C GLN A 522 -24.56 -1.79 -6.89
N PRO A 523 -23.54 -0.90 -6.99
CA PRO A 523 -22.97 -0.53 -8.28
C PRO A 523 -22.15 -1.69 -8.86
N LYS A 524 -22.05 -1.76 -10.20
CA LYS A 524 -21.32 -2.82 -10.91
C LYS A 524 -19.85 -2.93 -10.55
N GLN A 525 -19.25 -1.83 -10.12
CA GLN A 525 -17.84 -1.77 -9.69
C GLN A 525 -17.59 -2.51 -8.37
N MET A 526 -18.60 -2.63 -7.51
CA MET A 526 -18.50 -3.44 -6.30
C MET A 526 -18.68 -4.91 -6.66
N THR A 527 -17.60 -5.69 -6.56
CA THR A 527 -17.60 -7.13 -6.87
C THR A 527 -17.81 -8.02 -5.65
N GLY A 528 -17.87 -7.44 -4.46
CA GLY A 528 -18.32 -8.11 -3.25
C GLY A 528 -19.81 -8.44 -3.32
N GLY A 529 -20.32 -9.15 -2.35
CA GLY A 529 -21.74 -9.50 -2.28
C GLY A 529 -22.28 -9.38 -0.85
N ASP A 530 -23.60 -9.20 -0.70
CA ASP A 530 -24.23 -9.21 0.62
C ASP A 530 -23.89 -10.51 1.37
N LEU A 531 -23.37 -10.38 2.57
CA LEU A 531 -23.03 -11.50 3.45
C LEU A 531 -24.28 -12.21 4.02
N ARG A 532 -25.43 -11.56 3.99
CA ARG A 532 -26.67 -12.07 4.53
C ARG A 532 -27.36 -13.00 3.53
N VAL A 533 -27.82 -14.12 4.02
CA VAL A 533 -28.65 -15.08 3.28
C VAL A 533 -29.95 -15.27 4.07
N ILE A 534 -31.08 -14.98 3.44
CA ILE A 534 -32.39 -15.20 4.07
C ILE A 534 -32.54 -16.70 4.38
N LYS A 535 -32.87 -17.02 5.62
CA LYS A 535 -33.16 -18.40 6.00
C LYS A 535 -34.48 -18.82 5.35
N ALA A 536 -34.47 -20.01 4.75
CA ALA A 536 -35.64 -20.59 4.11
C ALA A 536 -36.77 -20.92 5.12
#